data_72cc62d0c51c49f5178fd681141abcdc
#
_entry.id   72cc62d0c51c49f5178fd681141abcdc
#
_cell.length_a   1.000
_cell.length_b   1.000
_cell.length_c   1.000
_cell.angle_alpha   90.00
_cell.angle_beta   90.00
_cell.angle_gamma   90.00
#
_symmetry.space_group_name_H-M   'P 1'
#
loop_
_entity.id
_entity.type
_entity.pdbx_description
1 polymer ?
#
loop_
_entity_poly.entity_id
_entity_poly.type
_entity_poly.pdbx_seq_one_letter_code
_entity_poly.pdbx_strand_id
1 'polypeptide(L)' 'MILDSELKRAEARQAELLKEYNNGEPDKQGGEARNHQKYLDRVAELKAALARNEADVAGIRRELGRAVATK' A
#
# COMPACT_ATOMS: atom_id res chain seq x y z
N MET A 1 -21.89 1.08 -2.90
CA MET A 1 -21.47 -0.20 -3.49
C MET A 1 -20.27 -0.78 -2.76
N ILE A 2 -20.20 -2.08 -2.70
CA ILE A 2 -19.09 -2.78 -2.04
C ILE A 2 -17.74 -2.41 -2.65
N LEU A 3 -17.67 -2.34 -3.99
CA LEU A 3 -16.43 -1.97 -4.69
C LEU A 3 -15.96 -0.55 -4.37
N ASP A 4 -16.90 0.38 -4.20
CA ASP A 4 -16.54 1.74 -3.80
C ASP A 4 -15.91 1.76 -2.41
N SER A 5 -16.47 1.00 -1.48
CA SER A 5 -15.93 0.89 -0.12
C SER A 5 -14.55 0.23 -0.13
N GLU A 6 -14.38 -0.82 -0.95
CA GLU A 6 -13.10 -1.49 -1.10
C GLU A 6 -12.05 -0.57 -1.69
N LEU A 7 -12.43 0.23 -2.70
CA LEU A 7 -11.53 1.18 -3.31
C LEU A 7 -11.06 2.23 -2.30
N LYS A 8 -11.98 2.79 -1.52
CA LYS A 8 -11.65 3.77 -0.49
C LYS A 8 -10.70 3.21 0.55
N ARG A 9 -10.93 1.97 1.00
CA ARG A 9 -10.04 1.30 1.95
C ARG A 9 -8.66 1.06 1.36
N ALA A 10 -8.62 0.59 0.12
CA ALA A 10 -7.35 0.32 -0.56
C ALA A 10 -6.55 1.61 -0.77
N GLU A 11 -7.22 2.70 -1.14
CA GLU A 11 -6.57 4.00 -1.32
C GLU A 11 -6.08 4.57 0.02
N ALA A 12 -6.86 4.42 1.08
CA ALA A 12 -6.45 4.86 2.42
C ALA A 12 -5.24 4.08 2.89
N ARG A 13 -5.21 2.76 2.66
CA ARG A 13 -4.07 1.93 3.00
C ARG A 13 -2.85 2.32 2.19
N GLN A 14 -3.03 2.63 0.91
CA GLN A 14 -1.94 3.10 0.05
C GLN A 14 -1.31 4.36 0.62
N ALA A 15 -2.13 5.32 1.03
CA ALA A 15 -1.65 6.56 1.63
C ALA A 15 -0.87 6.30 2.93
N GLU A 16 -1.36 5.40 3.78
CA GLU A 16 -0.67 5.02 5.01
C GLU A 16 0.67 4.35 4.74
N LEU A 17 0.69 3.43 3.78
CA LEU A 17 1.91 2.72 3.40
C LEU A 17 2.95 3.67 2.81
N LEU A 18 2.51 4.60 1.97
CA LEU A 18 3.39 5.61 1.38
C LEU A 18 4.00 6.50 2.46
N LYS A 19 3.18 6.90 3.43
CA LYS A 19 3.64 7.73 4.54
C LYS A 19 4.67 6.99 5.39
N GLU A 20 4.41 5.73 5.69
CA GLU A 20 5.32 4.90 6.47
C GLU A 20 6.60 4.60 5.73
N TYR A 21 6.48 4.35 4.41
CA TYR A 21 7.63 4.07 3.56
C TYR A 21 8.55 5.28 3.40
N ASN A 22 7.99 6.48 3.37
CA ASN A 22 8.72 7.75 3.32
C ASN A 22 9.81 7.78 2.25
N ASN A 23 9.43 7.49 1.01
CA ASN A 23 10.33 7.44 -0.16
C ASN A 23 11.52 6.49 0.01
N GLY A 24 11.30 5.38 0.70
CA GLY A 24 12.33 4.37 0.93
C GLY A 24 13.20 4.64 2.15
N GLU A 25 12.89 5.68 2.92
CA GLU A 25 13.64 6.05 4.12
C GLU A 25 12.70 6.21 5.32
N PRO A 26 11.97 5.15 5.72
CA PRO A 26 11.11 5.25 6.89
C PRO A 26 11.93 5.47 8.15
N ASP A 27 11.34 6.14 9.12
CA ASP A 27 12.01 6.39 10.39
C ASP A 27 12.32 5.08 11.11
N LYS A 28 13.51 4.97 11.65
CA LYS A 28 13.92 3.79 12.42
C LYS A 28 13.13 3.72 13.72
N GLN A 29 12.62 2.54 14.01
CA GLN A 29 11.85 2.29 15.22
C GLN A 29 12.68 1.44 16.18
N GLY A 30 12.55 1.70 17.47
CA GLY A 30 13.07 0.88 18.56
C GLY A 30 14.36 0.10 18.25
N GLY A 31 14.22 -1.21 18.13
CA GLY A 31 15.33 -2.11 17.87
C GLY A 31 16.03 -1.95 16.53
N GLU A 32 15.41 -1.23 15.58
CA GLU A 32 16.01 -1.02 14.26
C GLU A 32 17.24 -0.13 14.30
N ALA A 33 17.30 0.77 15.26
CA ALA A 33 18.48 1.61 15.45
C ALA A 33 19.73 0.79 15.80
N ARG A 34 19.52 -0.36 16.45
CA ARG A 34 20.59 -1.28 16.84
C ARG A 34 20.79 -2.42 15.85
N ASN A 35 19.78 -2.67 15.02
CA ASN A 35 19.81 -3.76 14.06
C ASN A 35 19.40 -3.23 12.68
N HIS A 36 20.40 -2.84 11.91
CA HIS A 36 20.23 -2.26 10.59
C HIS A 36 19.54 -3.24 9.62
N GLN A 37 19.82 -4.54 9.76
CA GLN A 37 19.17 -5.55 8.90
C GLN A 37 17.67 -5.59 9.12
N LYS A 38 17.21 -5.46 10.35
CA LYS A 38 15.78 -5.37 10.68
C LYS A 38 15.13 -4.19 9.97
N TYR A 39 15.82 -3.05 9.96
CA TYR A 39 15.35 -1.86 9.26
C TYR A 39 15.23 -2.11 7.75
N LEU A 40 16.26 -2.70 7.14
CA LEU A 40 16.25 -3.02 5.71
C LEU A 40 15.14 -4.01 5.36
N ASP A 41 14.90 -5.01 6.21
CA ASP A 41 13.82 -5.98 6.02
C ASP A 41 12.46 -5.29 6.04
N ARG A 42 12.27 -4.35 6.95
CA ARG A 42 11.02 -3.58 7.02
C ARG A 42 10.83 -2.72 5.78
N VAL A 43 11.87 -2.07 5.31
CA VAL A 43 11.82 -1.26 4.07
C VAL A 43 11.39 -2.14 2.89
N ALA A 44 11.98 -3.33 2.77
CA ALA A 44 11.63 -4.28 1.71
C ALA A 44 10.18 -4.74 1.82
N GLU A 45 9.68 -5.01 3.03
CA GLU A 45 8.30 -5.40 3.27
C GLU A 45 7.33 -4.28 2.91
N LEU A 46 7.65 -3.05 3.27
CA LEU A 46 6.82 -1.89 2.92
C LEU A 46 6.75 -1.70 1.41
N LYS A 47 7.87 -1.84 0.74
CA LYS A 47 7.92 -1.75 -0.73
C LYS A 47 7.06 -2.82 -1.39
N ALA A 48 7.15 -4.06 -0.91
CA ALA A 48 6.34 -5.16 -1.42
C ALA A 48 4.85 -4.95 -1.15
N ALA A 49 4.51 -4.44 0.04
CA ALA A 49 3.14 -4.14 0.41
C ALA A 49 2.56 -3.02 -0.46
N LEU A 50 3.36 -1.99 -0.75
CA LEU A 50 2.95 -0.90 -1.65
C LEU A 50 2.65 -1.41 -3.04
N ALA A 51 3.54 -2.22 -3.60
CA ALA A 51 3.35 -2.79 -4.95
C ALA A 51 2.09 -3.65 -5.01
N ARG A 52 1.86 -4.47 -4.00
CA ARG A 52 0.69 -5.33 -3.90
C ARG A 52 -0.59 -4.51 -3.79
N ASN A 53 -0.57 -3.49 -2.94
CA ASN A 53 -1.73 -2.63 -2.74
C ASN A 53 -2.04 -1.80 -3.99
N GLU A 54 -1.02 -1.33 -4.71
CA GLU A 54 -1.21 -0.64 -5.99
C GLU A 54 -1.92 -1.54 -7.01
N ALA A 55 -1.52 -2.80 -7.07
CA ALA A 55 -2.15 -3.78 -7.95
C ALA A 55 -3.61 -3.99 -7.57
N ASP A 56 -3.91 -4.05 -6.26
CA ASP A 56 -5.28 -4.18 -5.75
C ASP A 56 -6.13 -2.97 -6.14
N VAL A 57 -5.61 -1.77 -5.94
CA VAL A 57 -6.30 -0.53 -6.31
C VAL A 57 -6.60 -0.51 -7.81
N ALA A 58 -5.61 -0.84 -8.63
CA ALA A 58 -5.78 -0.89 -10.08
C ALA A 58 -6.84 -1.93 -10.50
N GLY A 59 -6.85 -3.08 -9.82
CA GLY A 59 -7.83 -4.13 -10.06
C GLY A 59 -9.25 -3.68 -9.73
N ILE A 60 -9.41 -3.04 -8.57
CA ILE A 60 -10.72 -2.53 -8.12
C ILE A 60 -11.23 -1.45 -9.09
N ARG A 61 -10.36 -0.54 -9.51
CA ARG A 61 -10.72 0.51 -10.46
C ARG A 61 -11.16 -0.07 -11.79
N ARG A 62 -10.52 -1.14 -12.27
CA ARG A 62 -10.91 -1.84 -13.48
C ARG A 62 -12.28 -2.46 -13.34
N GLU A 63 -12.57 -3.08 -12.19
CA GLU A 63 -13.87 -3.67 -11.91
C GLU A 63 -14.97 -2.62 -11.89
N LEU A 64 -14.73 -1.48 -11.26
CA LEU A 64 -15.68 -0.38 -11.23
C LEU A 64 -15.92 0.18 -12.63
N GLY A 65 -14.87 0.34 -13.44
CA GLY A 65 -15.00 0.80 -14.82
C GLY A 65 -15.82 -0.17 -15.68
N ARG A 66 -15.57 -1.46 -15.48
CA ARG A 66 -16.31 -2.51 -16.20
C ARG A 66 -17.79 -2.52 -15.80
N ALA A 67 -18.08 -2.35 -14.51
CA ALA A 67 -19.46 -2.30 -14.02
C ALA A 67 -20.21 -1.10 -14.59
N VAL A 68 -19.54 0.05 -14.74
CA VAL A 68 -20.13 1.23 -15.36
C VAL A 68 -20.33 1.02 -16.86
N ALA A 69 -19.35 0.41 -17.53
CA ALA A 69 -19.38 0.18 -18.97
C ALA A 69 -20.48 -0.80 -19.41
N THR A 70 -20.89 -1.70 -18.53
CA THR A 70 -21.90 -2.71 -18.86
C THR A 70 -23.33 -2.22 -18.71
N LYS A 71 -23.54 -1.01 -18.27
CA LYS A 71 -24.86 -0.40 -18.27
C LYS A 71 -25.23 0.13 -19.67
#